data_f4a51c8e3424080eb2c1be9126bcb23c
#
_entry.id   f4a51c8e3424080eb2c1be9126bcb23c
#
_cell.length_a   1.000
_cell.length_b   1.000
_cell.length_c   1.000
_cell.angle_alpha   90.00
_cell.angle_beta   90.00
_cell.angle_gamma   90.00
#
_symmetry.space_group_name_H-M   'P 1'
#
loop_
_entity.id
_entity.type
_entity.pdbx_description
1 polymer ?
#
loop_
_entity_poly.entity_id
_entity_poly.type
_entity_poly.pdbx_seq_one_letter_code
_entity_poly.pdbx_strand_id
1 'polypeptide(L)'
;EIPLRLVGSEMCIRDSYCTQEKFRQLLAEDQIVEHNYYNQNYYGTLRSEVNRHLEAGRMVVLVIDVHGAANIKRLYPGANTIFLLPPSIQELEQRLRGRGTEDEASVQRRLNEAMNELAQKDQFDQNLVNHDVDECAAGLYAMMRTLAGLDSKEQ
;
A
#
# COMPACT_ATOMS: atom_id res chain seq x y z
N GLU A 1 -5.42 20.73 3.90
CA GLU A 1 -5.36 19.60 4.87
C GLU A 1 -4.82 18.37 4.17
N ILE A 2 -3.89 17.68 4.82
CA ILE A 2 -3.21 16.52 4.24
C ILE A 2 -3.77 15.28 4.93
N PRO A 3 -4.29 14.28 4.21
CA PRO A 3 -4.76 13.04 4.80
C PRO A 3 -3.58 12.16 5.26
N LEU A 4 -3.62 11.76 6.53
CA LEU A 4 -2.78 10.71 7.09
C LEU A 4 -3.61 9.42 7.13
N ARG A 5 -3.24 8.44 6.33
CA ARG A 5 -4.01 7.21 6.13
C ARG A 5 -3.46 6.03 6.89
N LEU A 6 -4.33 5.36 7.63
CA LEU A 6 -4.10 4.02 8.17
C LEU A 6 -5.17 3.08 7.64
N VAL A 7 -4.72 1.99 7.04
CA VAL A 7 -5.60 0.89 6.65
C VAL A 7 -5.38 -0.25 7.66
N GLY A 8 -6.33 -0.48 8.54
CA GLY A 8 -6.31 -1.58 9.52
C GLY A 8 -7.40 -2.62 9.23
N SER A 9 -7.34 -3.76 9.92
CA SER A 9 -8.25 -4.91 9.77
C SER A 9 -9.72 -4.63 10.12
N GLU A 10 -10.01 -3.54 10.78
CA GLU A 10 -11.35 -2.99 10.86
C GLU A 10 -11.37 -1.83 9.89
N MET A 11 -12.12 -1.94 8.84
CA MET A 11 -12.34 -1.04 7.70
C MET A 11 -12.66 0.42 8.15
N CYS A 12 -11.78 1.02 8.96
CA CYS A 12 -11.84 2.40 9.39
C CYS A 12 -10.64 3.14 8.83
N ILE A 13 -10.82 3.68 7.62
CA ILE A 13 -10.01 4.80 7.15
C ILE A 13 -10.33 5.96 8.10
N ARG A 14 -9.55 6.12 9.15
CA ARG A 14 -9.51 7.38 9.89
C ARG A 14 -8.47 8.25 9.21
N ASP A 15 -8.91 8.98 8.21
CA ASP A 15 -8.11 10.05 7.65
C ASP A 15 -7.97 11.13 8.72
N SER A 16 -6.78 11.27 9.27
CA SER A 16 -6.42 12.43 10.08
C SER A 16 -5.82 13.47 9.14
N TYR A 17 -6.34 14.68 9.15
CA TYR A 17 -5.85 15.78 8.33
C TYR A 17 -4.89 16.65 9.13
N CYS A 18 -3.78 17.04 8.52
CA CYS A 18 -2.85 17.99 9.13
C CYS A 18 -2.39 19.05 8.10
N THR A 19 -1.77 20.11 8.59
CA THR A 19 -1.14 21.12 7.71
C THR A 19 0.16 20.58 7.12
N GLN A 20 0.62 21.18 6.02
CA GLN A 20 1.92 20.84 5.42
C GLN A 20 3.08 21.04 6.40
N GLU A 21 3.01 22.08 7.24
CA GLU A 21 4.02 22.34 8.26
C GLU A 21 4.06 21.22 9.29
N LYS A 22 2.89 20.79 9.79
CA LYS A 22 2.80 19.66 10.73
C LYS A 22 3.29 18.37 10.09
N PHE A 23 2.99 18.12 8.83
CA PHE A 23 3.48 16.94 8.11
C PHE A 23 5.02 16.95 8.02
N ARG A 24 5.62 18.08 7.65
CA ARG A 24 7.09 18.23 7.60
C ARG A 24 7.74 18.05 8.98
N GLN A 25 7.13 18.57 10.03
CA GLN A 25 7.57 18.35 11.41
C GLN A 25 7.57 16.86 11.72
N LEU A 26 6.45 16.14 11.48
CA LEU A 26 6.35 14.70 11.73
C LEU A 26 7.38 13.88 10.94
N LEU A 27 7.70 14.28 9.72
CA LEU A 27 8.79 13.68 8.93
C LEU A 27 10.15 13.92 9.59
N ALA A 28 10.44 15.14 10.00
CA ALA A 28 11.71 15.50 10.65
C ALA A 28 11.91 14.80 12.00
N GLU A 29 10.81 14.51 12.71
CA GLU A 29 10.78 13.77 13.97
C GLU A 29 10.73 12.25 13.79
N ASP A 30 10.85 11.73 12.55
CA ASP A 30 10.76 10.30 12.20
C ASP A 30 9.45 9.63 12.68
N GLN A 31 8.36 10.42 12.72
CA GLN A 31 7.04 9.95 13.15
C GLN A 31 6.21 9.36 12.00
N ILE A 32 6.67 9.46 10.76
CA ILE A 32 6.03 8.91 9.58
C ILE A 32 6.86 7.72 9.07
N VAL A 33 6.24 6.54 8.96
CA VAL A 33 6.91 5.30 8.55
C VAL A 33 6.99 5.13 7.04
N GLU A 34 6.05 5.72 6.32
CA GLU A 34 6.06 5.84 4.86
C GLU A 34 5.27 7.08 4.43
N HIS A 35 5.60 7.64 3.29
CA HIS A 35 4.87 8.76 2.71
C HIS A 35 4.98 8.78 1.19
N ASN A 36 3.98 9.39 0.57
CA ASN A 36 3.95 9.66 -0.86
C ASN A 36 3.41 11.08 -1.13
N TYR A 37 3.76 11.61 -2.29
CA TYR A 37 3.22 12.87 -2.80
C TYR A 37 2.45 12.58 -4.09
N TYR A 38 1.13 12.70 -4.01
CA TYR A 38 0.24 12.41 -5.13
C TYR A 38 -0.83 13.49 -5.27
N ASN A 39 -1.09 13.92 -6.49
CA ASN A 39 -2.11 14.94 -6.81
C ASN A 39 -2.01 16.20 -5.92
N GLN A 40 -0.78 16.76 -5.78
CA GLN A 40 -0.47 17.96 -5.00
C GLN A 40 -0.70 17.82 -3.47
N ASN A 41 -0.89 16.60 -2.97
CA ASN A 41 -1.07 16.32 -1.56
C ASN A 41 -0.02 15.33 -1.06
N TYR A 42 0.36 15.48 0.19
CA TYR A 42 1.16 14.48 0.91
C TYR A 42 0.23 13.46 1.57
N TYR A 43 0.67 12.23 1.57
CA TYR A 43 0.03 11.11 2.26
C TYR A 43 1.09 10.41 3.08
N GLY A 44 0.73 9.87 4.24
CA GLY A 44 1.71 9.14 5.03
C GLY A 44 1.06 8.37 6.18
N THR A 45 1.81 7.44 6.73
CA THR A 45 1.38 6.56 7.81
C THR A 45 2.15 6.90 9.08
N LEU A 46 1.42 7.17 10.17
CA LEU A 46 2.02 7.48 11.46
C LEU A 46 2.61 6.23 12.12
N ARG A 47 3.85 6.33 12.60
CA ARG A 47 4.54 5.29 13.36
C ARG A 47 3.77 4.90 14.64
N SER A 48 3.25 5.88 15.35
CA SER A 48 2.48 5.66 16.58
C SER A 48 1.25 4.80 16.36
N GLU A 49 0.57 4.99 15.23
CA GLU A 49 -0.61 4.21 14.92
C GLU A 49 -0.27 2.76 14.53
N VAL A 50 0.77 2.56 13.71
CA VAL A 50 1.26 1.22 13.38
C VAL A 50 1.63 0.47 14.66
N ASN A 51 2.45 1.08 15.51
CA ASN A 51 2.91 0.45 16.74
C ASN A 51 1.76 0.14 17.69
N ARG A 52 0.82 1.07 17.86
CA ARG A 52 -0.37 0.88 18.70
C ARG A 52 -1.19 -0.36 18.29
N HIS A 53 -1.32 -0.61 16.98
CA HIS A 53 -2.03 -1.79 16.48
C HIS A 53 -1.21 -3.07 16.66
N LEU A 54 0.10 -3.02 16.39
CA LEU A 54 0.98 -4.17 16.58
C LEU A 54 1.08 -4.58 18.06
N GLU A 55 1.21 -3.62 18.98
CA GLU A 55 1.23 -3.85 20.42
C GLU A 55 -0.09 -4.45 20.95
N ALA A 56 -1.21 -4.13 20.30
CA ALA A 56 -2.49 -4.75 20.58
C ALA A 56 -2.67 -6.15 19.94
N GLY A 57 -1.62 -6.73 19.34
CA GLY A 57 -1.65 -8.04 18.69
C GLY A 57 -2.47 -8.07 17.39
N ARG A 58 -2.70 -6.91 16.77
CA ARG A 58 -3.46 -6.80 15.52
C ARG A 58 -2.54 -6.88 14.30
N MET A 59 -3.03 -7.47 13.24
CA MET A 59 -2.41 -7.36 11.92
C MET A 59 -2.64 -5.94 11.36
N VAL A 60 -1.59 -5.34 10.83
CA VAL A 60 -1.65 -4.05 10.13
C VAL A 60 -1.43 -4.30 8.65
N VAL A 61 -2.33 -3.83 7.81
CA VAL A 61 -2.25 -3.89 6.35
C VAL A 61 -2.09 -2.48 5.82
N LEU A 62 -1.05 -2.25 5.02
CA LEU A 62 -0.77 -0.97 4.38
C LEU A 62 -0.89 -1.13 2.86
N VAL A 63 -1.61 -0.20 2.23
CA VAL A 63 -1.71 -0.09 0.76
C VAL A 63 -0.85 1.10 0.35
N ILE A 64 0.36 0.79 -0.12
CA ILE A 64 1.44 1.75 -0.36
C ILE A 64 2.14 1.44 -1.68
N ASP A 65 2.95 2.37 -2.17
CA ASP A 65 3.79 2.16 -3.35
C ASP A 65 5.07 1.36 -3.03
N VAL A 66 5.87 1.08 -4.04
CA VAL A 66 7.12 0.29 -3.92
C VAL A 66 8.15 0.96 -3.00
N HIS A 67 8.21 2.29 -2.98
CA HIS A 67 9.13 3.03 -2.11
C HIS A 67 8.68 2.96 -0.65
N GLY A 68 7.38 3.11 -0.41
CA GLY A 68 6.76 2.91 0.90
C GLY A 68 7.00 1.49 1.42
N ALA A 69 6.81 0.48 0.57
CA ALA A 69 7.05 -0.93 0.92
C ALA A 69 8.51 -1.18 1.31
N ALA A 70 9.47 -0.67 0.55
CA ALA A 70 10.89 -0.78 0.87
C ALA A 70 11.23 -0.12 2.22
N ASN A 71 10.64 1.05 2.50
CA ASN A 71 10.84 1.75 3.76
C ASN A 71 10.23 0.98 4.96
N ILE A 72 9.03 0.44 4.78
CA ILE A 72 8.38 -0.43 5.78
C ILE A 72 9.24 -1.66 6.05
N LYS A 73 9.74 -2.35 5.03
CA LYS A 73 10.61 -3.54 5.20
C LYS A 73 11.89 -3.21 5.97
N ARG A 74 12.46 -2.02 5.75
CA ARG A 74 13.64 -1.53 6.50
C ARG A 74 13.33 -1.27 7.98
N LEU A 75 12.16 -0.67 8.29
CA LEU A 75 11.75 -0.33 9.65
C LEU A 75 11.20 -1.52 10.43
N TYR A 76 10.54 -2.43 9.72
CA TYR A 76 9.90 -3.62 10.25
C TYR A 76 10.36 -4.85 9.43
N PRO A 77 11.56 -5.41 9.70
CA PRO A 77 12.10 -6.50 8.89
C PRO A 77 11.20 -7.76 8.82
N GLY A 78 10.34 -7.96 9.82
CA GLY A 78 9.32 -9.01 9.84
C GLY A 78 8.07 -8.72 9.02
N ALA A 79 7.93 -7.54 8.43
CA ALA A 79 6.81 -7.23 7.56
C ALA A 79 6.84 -8.09 6.28
N ASN A 80 5.69 -8.58 5.85
CA ASN A 80 5.53 -9.28 4.58
C ASN A 80 5.05 -8.31 3.51
N THR A 81 5.69 -8.33 2.37
CA THR A 81 5.37 -7.47 1.23
C THR A 81 4.73 -8.29 0.12
N ILE A 82 3.57 -7.84 -0.36
CA ILE A 82 2.82 -8.50 -1.44
C ILE A 82 2.67 -7.49 -2.58
N PHE A 83 3.20 -7.82 -3.75
CA PHE A 83 3.05 -6.99 -4.94
C PHE A 83 1.79 -7.41 -5.71
N LEU A 84 0.88 -6.47 -5.95
CA LEU A 84 -0.30 -6.71 -6.77
C LEU A 84 0.03 -6.44 -8.24
N LEU A 85 -0.03 -7.50 -9.05
CA LEU A 85 0.26 -7.46 -10.47
C LEU A 85 -1.02 -7.29 -11.30
N PRO A 86 -1.02 -6.48 -12.36
CA PRO A 86 -2.06 -6.59 -13.38
C PRO A 86 -1.90 -7.91 -14.15
N PRO A 87 -2.97 -8.43 -14.77
CA PRO A 87 -2.87 -9.63 -15.63
C PRO A 87 -1.95 -9.44 -16.82
N SER A 88 -1.94 -8.24 -17.40
CA SER A 88 -1.06 -7.82 -18.47
C SER A 88 -0.92 -6.29 -18.48
N ILE A 89 0.08 -5.80 -19.24
CA ILE A 89 0.25 -4.35 -19.47
C ILE A 89 -0.93 -3.77 -20.25
N GLN A 90 -1.45 -4.53 -21.21
CA GLN A 90 -2.63 -4.12 -21.99
C GLN A 90 -3.87 -3.95 -21.12
N GLU A 91 -4.08 -4.87 -20.17
CA GLU A 91 -5.17 -4.78 -19.21
C GLU A 91 -5.00 -3.59 -18.28
N LEU A 92 -3.77 -3.33 -17.81
CA LEU A 92 -3.47 -2.15 -17.00
C LEU A 92 -3.78 -0.86 -17.77
N GLU A 93 -3.38 -0.76 -19.02
CA GLU A 93 -3.67 0.38 -19.87
C GLU A 93 -5.19 0.58 -20.05
N GLN A 94 -5.94 -0.50 -20.32
CA GLN A 94 -7.40 -0.44 -20.43
C GLN A 94 -8.05 0.06 -19.14
N ARG A 95 -7.60 -0.43 -17.97
CA ARG A 95 -8.11 0.00 -16.66
C ARG A 95 -7.80 1.48 -16.40
N LEU A 96 -6.63 1.97 -16.78
CA LEU A 96 -6.27 3.38 -16.65
C LEU A 96 -7.16 4.27 -17.55
N ARG A 97 -7.36 3.89 -18.81
CA ARG A 97 -8.22 4.60 -19.76
C ARG A 97 -9.71 4.54 -19.38
N GLY A 98 -10.16 3.42 -18.82
CA GLY A 98 -11.56 3.20 -18.44
C GLY A 98 -12.05 4.06 -17.28
N ARG A 99 -11.16 4.69 -16.51
CA ARG A 99 -11.54 5.64 -15.44
C ARG A 99 -12.10 6.95 -15.97
N GLY A 100 -11.89 7.28 -17.27
CA GLY A 100 -12.53 8.38 -17.98
C GLY A 100 -12.20 9.81 -17.51
N THR A 101 -11.33 9.97 -16.52
CA THR A 101 -11.00 11.26 -15.89
C THR A 101 -9.62 11.80 -16.26
N GLU A 102 -8.85 11.05 -17.06
CA GLU A 102 -7.45 11.36 -17.34
C GLU A 102 -7.24 11.65 -18.86
N ASP A 103 -6.39 12.62 -19.14
CA ASP A 103 -5.90 12.86 -20.49
C ASP A 103 -4.83 11.84 -20.90
N GLU A 104 -4.54 11.75 -22.20
CA GLU A 104 -3.57 10.80 -22.75
C GLU A 104 -2.17 10.93 -22.15
N ALA A 105 -1.75 12.16 -21.85
CA ALA A 105 -0.45 12.41 -21.24
C ALA A 105 -0.38 11.85 -19.80
N SER A 106 -1.48 11.93 -19.06
CA SER A 106 -1.60 11.34 -17.72
C SER A 106 -1.59 9.82 -17.77
N VAL A 107 -2.31 9.20 -18.71
CA VAL A 107 -2.30 7.75 -18.92
C VAL A 107 -0.88 7.26 -19.22
N GLN A 108 -0.18 7.91 -20.16
CA GLN A 108 1.17 7.52 -20.55
C GLN A 108 2.17 7.66 -19.39
N ARG A 109 2.08 8.72 -18.61
CA ARG A 109 2.91 8.92 -17.42
C ARG A 109 2.70 7.78 -16.42
N ARG A 110 1.43 7.43 -16.12
CA ARG A 110 1.09 6.34 -15.19
C ARG A 110 1.54 4.97 -15.68
N LEU A 111 1.46 4.72 -16.99
CA LEU A 111 2.00 3.49 -17.58
C LEU A 111 3.50 3.39 -17.39
N ASN A 112 4.23 4.49 -17.62
CA ASN A 112 5.68 4.51 -17.41
C ASN A 112 6.05 4.30 -15.93
N GLU A 113 5.31 4.93 -15.00
CA GLU A 113 5.47 4.70 -13.56
C GLU A 113 5.23 3.22 -13.21
N ALA A 114 4.12 2.65 -13.68
CA ALA A 114 3.79 1.24 -13.45
C ALA A 114 4.85 0.27 -14.02
N MET A 115 5.43 0.56 -15.17
CA MET A 115 6.52 -0.25 -15.73
C MET A 115 7.77 -0.23 -14.82
N ASN A 116 8.10 0.93 -14.24
CA ASN A 116 9.20 1.07 -13.30
C ASN A 116 8.92 0.33 -11.98
N GLU A 117 7.68 0.34 -11.52
CA GLU A 117 7.25 -0.42 -10.34
C GLU A 117 7.28 -1.93 -10.60
N LEU A 118 6.73 -2.39 -11.74
CA LEU A 118 6.73 -3.79 -12.14
C LEU A 118 8.13 -4.39 -12.24
N ALA A 119 9.13 -3.60 -12.62
CA ALA A 119 10.53 -4.03 -12.63
C ALA A 119 11.07 -4.37 -11.22
N GLN A 120 10.39 -3.94 -10.16
CA GLN A 120 10.79 -4.16 -8.77
C GLN A 120 10.03 -5.33 -8.10
N LYS A 121 9.10 -5.99 -8.80
CA LYS A 121 8.24 -7.05 -8.25
C LYS A 121 8.99 -8.18 -7.55
N ASP A 122 10.19 -8.50 -8.03
CA ASP A 122 11.03 -9.59 -7.48
C ASP A 122 11.73 -9.21 -6.16
N GLN A 123 11.60 -7.96 -5.71
CA GLN A 123 12.05 -7.49 -4.40
C GLN A 123 11.00 -7.73 -3.29
N PHE A 124 9.79 -8.12 -3.67
CA PHE A 124 8.69 -8.41 -2.75
C PHE A 124 8.70 -9.88 -2.33
N ASP A 125 8.20 -10.15 -1.12
CA ASP A 125 8.15 -11.52 -0.60
C ASP A 125 7.18 -12.40 -1.39
N GLN A 126 6.09 -11.81 -1.92
CA GLN A 126 5.07 -12.51 -2.71
C GLN A 126 4.51 -11.62 -3.81
N ASN A 127 3.99 -12.26 -4.86
CA ASN A 127 3.29 -11.62 -5.96
C ASN A 127 1.88 -12.20 -6.12
N LEU A 128 0.88 -11.34 -6.30
CA LEU A 128 -0.52 -11.73 -6.51
C LEU A 128 -1.07 -11.03 -7.76
N VAL A 129 -1.60 -11.81 -8.70
CA VAL A 129 -2.18 -11.26 -9.94
C VAL A 129 -3.64 -10.88 -9.70
N ASN A 130 -3.98 -9.63 -9.99
CA ASN A 130 -5.33 -9.08 -9.88
C ASN A 130 -6.07 -9.23 -11.23
N HIS A 131 -6.60 -10.43 -11.51
CA HIS A 131 -7.51 -10.65 -12.63
C HIS A 131 -8.88 -10.07 -12.35
N ASP A 132 -9.47 -10.49 -11.25
CA ASP A 132 -10.76 -10.10 -10.74
C ASP A 132 -10.61 -9.62 -9.29
N VAL A 133 -11.45 -8.67 -8.86
CA VAL A 133 -11.34 -8.06 -7.53
C VAL A 133 -11.66 -9.06 -6.43
N ASP A 134 -12.70 -9.87 -6.61
CA ASP A 134 -13.15 -10.82 -5.59
C ASP A 134 -12.17 -11.98 -5.44
N GLU A 135 -11.68 -12.52 -6.55
CA GLU A 135 -10.63 -13.56 -6.56
C GLU A 135 -9.33 -13.03 -5.95
N CYS A 136 -8.91 -11.82 -6.30
CA CYS A 136 -7.72 -11.20 -5.75
C CYS A 136 -7.87 -10.95 -4.24
N ALA A 137 -9.03 -10.47 -3.79
CA ALA A 137 -9.31 -10.26 -2.36
C ALA A 137 -9.28 -11.57 -1.58
N ALA A 138 -9.88 -12.65 -2.13
CA ALA A 138 -9.84 -13.98 -1.53
C ALA A 138 -8.41 -14.52 -1.45
N GLY A 139 -7.62 -14.39 -2.50
CA GLY A 139 -6.21 -14.77 -2.53
C GLY A 139 -5.37 -14.00 -1.51
N LEU A 140 -5.55 -12.69 -1.43
CA LEU A 140 -4.88 -11.84 -0.44
C LEU A 140 -5.25 -12.25 0.99
N TYR A 141 -6.54 -12.49 1.24
CA TYR A 141 -7.01 -12.93 2.54
C TYR A 141 -6.42 -14.28 2.96
N ALA A 142 -6.34 -15.25 2.05
CA ALA A 142 -5.70 -16.54 2.30
C ALA A 142 -4.21 -16.37 2.64
N MET A 143 -3.47 -15.56 1.88
CA MET A 143 -2.07 -15.22 2.19
C MET A 143 -1.93 -14.61 3.59
N MET A 144 -2.80 -13.65 3.94
CA MET A 144 -2.79 -13.01 5.25
C MET A 144 -3.06 -13.99 6.39
N ARG A 145 -4.00 -14.94 6.23
CA ARG A 145 -4.28 -16.00 7.22
C ARG A 145 -3.06 -16.87 7.45
N THR A 146 -2.43 -17.32 6.36
CA THR A 146 -1.20 -18.16 6.42
C THR A 146 -0.07 -17.42 7.15
N LEU A 147 0.17 -16.16 6.80
CA LEU A 147 1.18 -15.31 7.43
C LEU A 147 0.90 -15.06 8.93
N ALA A 148 -0.36 -15.01 9.31
CA ALA A 148 -0.78 -14.89 10.71
C ALA A 148 -0.74 -16.20 11.50
N GLY A 149 -0.41 -17.32 10.85
CA GLY A 149 -0.42 -18.67 11.46
C GLY A 149 -1.83 -19.14 11.86
N LEU A 150 -2.88 -18.61 11.20
CA LEU A 150 -4.27 -18.93 11.51
C LEU A 150 -4.74 -20.24 10.87
N ASP A 151 -4.06 -20.69 9.80
CA ASP A 151 -4.40 -21.92 9.08
C ASP A 151 -3.91 -23.18 9.80
N SER A 152 -3.04 -23.05 10.81
CA SER A 152 -2.48 -24.18 11.57
C SER A 152 -3.36 -24.65 12.74
N LYS A 153 -4.51 -24.04 12.97
CA LYS A 153 -5.40 -24.31 14.12
C LYS A 153 -6.69 -25.08 13.79
N GLU A 154 -6.89 -25.47 12.53
CA GLU A 154 -8.05 -26.24 12.09
C GLU A 154 -7.71 -27.70 11.78
N GLN A 155 -6.88 -28.34 12.62
CA GLN A 155 -6.70 -29.81 12.64
C GLN A 155 -7.05 -30.39 13.99
#